data_626c6462aa02cac3affb3afe6f3c49be
#
_entry.id   626c6462aa02cac3affb3afe6f3c49be
#
_cell.length_a   1.000
_cell.length_b   1.000
_cell.length_c   1.000
_cell.angle_alpha   90.00
_cell.angle_beta   90.00
_cell.angle_gamma   90.00
#
_symmetry.space_group_name_H-M   'P 1'
#
loop_
_entity.id
_entity.type
_entity.pdbx_description
1 polymer ?
#
loop_
_entity_poly.entity_id
_entity_poly.type
_entity_poly.pdbx_seq_one_letter_code
_entity_poly.pdbx_strand_id
1 'polypeptide(L)'
;MIFSRVKKRWLVSAFLLVAGLAAAQQATKPVTILHTNDLHARLEPFANGNGGFAYLAATIRREKANCRWCLVLDCGDLVQGTPVSTLFDGVPIYDVANHLGIQASTLGNHEYDYGWQKVGEYLRTARFPILSANLVDEKHNAAARPYVILEADGVRVGVIGAITSDFPRLHTPDQIGKWRALPVVETVRRYIPEVRAQSDIIVLLGHLSEPEEAQVLNELPEVAVTIGGHIHAGLTEPKRAGDRLLVRVKAGGVELGRVDLEVDLESKAVVSAKWTRIPVGVKYSSPARDVAAVVAAWESKVAKLMNVPIGESKREFGRPELKALFEKALAEEMGVDFAFIGRGGIRAELHQGTILVRHVWMIYPFDSRVVIGRFRGSQLPAVVTAGRQIDPNRQYTLLTNEFTATNQSSPRELNTSGLKFPRIGPRQRDLLVQWVKKKRVLE
;
A
#
# COMPACT_ATOMS: atom_id res chain seq x y z
N MET A 1 -43.40 7.08 100.41
CA MET A 1 -42.03 7.57 100.34
C MET A 1 -41.20 6.52 99.60
N ILE A 2 -40.86 6.76 98.38
CA ILE A 2 -39.68 6.22 97.70
C ILE A 2 -39.62 6.88 96.34
N PHE A 3 -38.62 7.67 96.10
CA PHE A 3 -38.29 8.35 94.84
C PHE A 3 -37.72 7.36 93.84
N SER A 4 -38.28 7.36 92.60
CA SER A 4 -37.68 6.68 91.49
C SER A 4 -37.10 7.71 90.51
N ARG A 5 -35.80 7.68 90.31
CA ARG A 5 -35.06 8.51 89.37
C ARG A 5 -35.13 7.91 87.93
N VAL A 6 -35.72 8.68 87.03
CA VAL A 6 -35.69 8.37 85.60
C VAL A 6 -34.41 8.91 85.02
N LYS A 7 -33.52 8.01 84.51
CA LYS A 7 -32.31 8.38 83.70
C LYS A 7 -32.69 8.64 82.25
N LYS A 8 -32.56 9.87 81.81
CA LYS A 8 -32.62 10.25 80.35
C LYS A 8 -31.38 9.71 79.62
N ARG A 9 -31.57 8.77 78.72
CA ARG A 9 -30.57 8.35 77.76
C ARG A 9 -30.60 9.29 76.55
N TRP A 10 -29.50 9.99 76.31
CA TRP A 10 -29.29 10.76 75.07
C TRP A 10 -28.82 9.78 73.97
N LEU A 11 -29.64 9.59 72.92
CA LEU A 11 -29.25 8.95 71.71
C LEU A 11 -28.57 10.00 70.81
N VAL A 12 -27.25 9.84 70.66
CA VAL A 12 -26.46 10.60 69.66
C VAL A 12 -26.59 9.82 68.36
N SER A 13 -27.41 10.31 67.44
CA SER A 13 -27.47 9.79 66.07
C SER A 13 -26.27 10.33 65.27
N ALA A 14 -25.26 9.49 65.03
CA ALA A 14 -24.18 9.77 64.12
C ALA A 14 -24.66 9.62 62.67
N PHE A 15 -24.91 10.71 61.97
CA PHE A 15 -25.11 10.73 60.55
C PHE A 15 -23.72 10.50 59.88
N LEU A 16 -23.49 9.27 59.40
CA LEU A 16 -22.40 8.97 58.49
C LEU A 16 -22.74 9.56 57.11
N LEU A 17 -22.15 10.70 56.75
CA LEU A 17 -22.13 11.20 55.40
C LEU A 17 -21.22 10.25 54.57
N VAL A 18 -21.81 9.31 53.85
CA VAL A 18 -21.14 8.60 52.80
C VAL A 18 -21.08 9.53 51.59
N ALA A 19 -20.01 10.30 51.47
CA ALA A 19 -19.67 11.00 50.24
C ALA A 19 -19.28 9.94 49.23
N GLY A 20 -20.26 9.50 48.42
CA GLY A 20 -20.02 8.71 47.23
C GLY A 20 -19.19 9.60 46.25
N LEU A 21 -17.91 9.34 46.15
CA LEU A 21 -17.11 9.73 44.99
C LEU A 21 -17.71 8.98 43.78
N ALA A 22 -18.71 9.62 43.14
CA ALA A 22 -19.05 9.27 41.79
C ALA A 22 -17.79 9.64 40.98
N ALA A 23 -16.94 8.67 40.68
CA ALA A 23 -15.93 8.82 39.65
C ALA A 23 -16.71 9.29 38.40
N ALA A 24 -16.54 10.54 38.00
CA ALA A 24 -17.09 11.04 36.76
C ALA A 24 -16.60 10.11 35.67
N GLN A 25 -17.51 9.31 35.14
CA GLN A 25 -17.18 8.39 34.05
C GLN A 25 -16.74 9.30 32.89
N GLN A 26 -15.45 9.26 32.63
CA GLN A 26 -14.79 10.10 31.61
C GLN A 26 -15.54 9.87 30.31
N ALA A 27 -16.15 10.92 29.75
CA ALA A 27 -17.00 10.82 28.55
C ALA A 27 -16.10 10.54 27.34
N THR A 28 -15.92 9.27 27.00
CA THR A 28 -15.23 8.85 25.79
C THR A 28 -16.20 8.84 24.60
N LYS A 29 -15.64 9.00 23.39
CA LYS A 29 -16.37 8.82 22.14
C LYS A 29 -15.71 7.77 21.26
N PRO A 30 -16.51 6.88 20.64
CA PRO A 30 -15.98 5.90 19.70
C PRO A 30 -15.63 6.54 18.37
N VAL A 31 -14.48 6.16 17.80
CA VAL A 31 -14.07 6.47 16.45
C VAL A 31 -13.69 5.16 15.76
N THR A 32 -14.35 4.83 14.66
CA THR A 32 -13.99 3.68 13.84
C THR A 32 -13.31 4.15 12.55
N ILE A 33 -12.16 3.57 12.24
CA ILE A 33 -11.45 3.80 10.99
C ILE A 33 -11.39 2.49 10.21
N LEU A 34 -11.97 2.49 9.01
CA LEU A 34 -11.80 1.44 8.02
C LEU A 34 -10.62 1.84 7.13
N HIS A 35 -9.71 0.90 6.85
CA HIS A 35 -8.55 1.25 6.05
C HIS A 35 -8.14 0.19 5.04
N THR A 36 -7.56 0.68 3.94
CA THR A 36 -6.90 -0.11 2.89
C THR A 36 -5.49 0.42 2.64
N ASN A 37 -4.69 -0.36 1.96
CA ASN A 37 -3.37 0.01 1.46
C ASN A 37 -3.01 -0.87 0.26
N ASP A 38 -2.16 -0.36 -0.64
CA ASP A 38 -1.55 -1.13 -1.72
C ASP A 38 -2.59 -1.92 -2.54
N LEU A 39 -3.64 -1.25 -3.02
CA LEU A 39 -4.71 -1.90 -3.78
C LEU A 39 -4.25 -2.37 -5.16
N HIS A 40 -3.21 -1.73 -5.73
CA HIS A 40 -2.53 -2.13 -6.96
C HIS A 40 -3.47 -2.48 -8.11
N ALA A 41 -4.47 -1.62 -8.32
CA ALA A 41 -5.41 -1.72 -9.41
C ALA A 41 -6.16 -3.07 -9.49
N ARG A 42 -6.28 -3.81 -8.38
CA ARG A 42 -6.96 -5.11 -8.33
C ARG A 42 -8.48 -4.96 -8.40
N LEU A 43 -8.97 -4.44 -9.54
CA LEU A 43 -10.39 -4.22 -9.79
C LEU A 43 -11.20 -5.52 -9.70
N GLU A 44 -10.68 -6.62 -10.27
CA GLU A 44 -11.26 -7.96 -10.20
C GLU A 44 -10.60 -8.79 -9.08
N PRO A 45 -11.32 -9.79 -8.52
CA PRO A 45 -10.74 -10.73 -7.57
C PRO A 45 -9.53 -11.48 -8.14
N PHE A 46 -8.65 -11.94 -7.26
CA PHE A 46 -7.65 -12.94 -7.62
C PHE A 46 -8.30 -14.25 -8.01
N ALA A 47 -7.57 -15.16 -8.67
CA ALA A 47 -8.07 -16.46 -9.11
C ALA A 47 -8.67 -17.31 -7.97
N ASN A 48 -8.18 -17.13 -6.74
CA ASN A 48 -8.74 -17.77 -5.53
C ASN A 48 -10.01 -17.10 -4.98
N GLY A 49 -10.52 -16.06 -5.67
CA GLY A 49 -11.72 -15.32 -5.31
C GLY A 49 -11.56 -14.25 -4.24
N ASN A 50 -10.34 -13.99 -3.77
CA ASN A 50 -10.08 -12.94 -2.77
C ASN A 50 -9.90 -11.57 -3.44
N GLY A 51 -10.28 -10.49 -2.73
CA GLY A 51 -10.15 -9.12 -3.19
C GLY A 51 -11.22 -8.71 -4.19
N GLY A 52 -10.88 -7.72 -5.04
CA GLY A 52 -11.77 -7.10 -6.02
C GLY A 52 -12.55 -5.90 -5.46
N PHE A 53 -12.54 -4.78 -6.19
CA PHE A 53 -13.12 -3.51 -5.69
C PHE A 53 -14.62 -3.58 -5.42
N ALA A 54 -15.38 -4.36 -6.18
CA ALA A 54 -16.81 -4.53 -5.92
C ALA A 54 -17.09 -5.27 -4.61
N TYR A 55 -16.25 -6.23 -4.23
CA TYR A 55 -16.35 -6.95 -2.96
C TYR A 55 -15.79 -6.11 -1.79
N LEU A 56 -14.75 -5.33 -2.04
CA LEU A 56 -14.22 -4.37 -1.08
C LEU A 56 -15.28 -3.30 -0.74
N ALA A 57 -15.94 -2.74 -1.76
CA ALA A 57 -17.03 -1.78 -1.56
C ALA A 57 -18.19 -2.37 -0.75
N ALA A 58 -18.60 -3.61 -1.05
CA ALA A 58 -19.63 -4.31 -0.30
C ALA A 58 -19.23 -4.52 1.17
N THR A 59 -17.98 -4.89 1.41
CA THR A 59 -17.42 -5.07 2.77
C THR A 59 -17.38 -3.74 3.53
N ILE A 60 -16.88 -2.66 2.89
CA ILE A 60 -16.88 -1.31 3.50
C ILE A 60 -18.31 -0.87 3.86
N ARG A 61 -19.27 -1.05 2.95
CA ARG A 61 -20.68 -0.68 3.20
C ARG A 61 -21.30 -1.47 4.34
N ARG A 62 -21.00 -2.77 4.44
CA ARG A 62 -21.45 -3.62 5.56
C ARG A 62 -20.88 -3.11 6.90
N GLU A 63 -19.59 -2.82 6.96
CA GLU A 63 -18.96 -2.29 8.17
C GLU A 63 -19.52 -0.92 8.54
N LYS A 64 -19.74 -0.03 7.55
CA LYS A 64 -20.37 1.29 7.76
C LYS A 64 -21.81 1.19 8.27
N ALA A 65 -22.56 0.16 7.93
CA ALA A 65 -23.90 -0.06 8.46
C ALA A 65 -23.88 -0.37 9.96
N ASN A 66 -22.78 -0.90 10.48
CA ASN A 66 -22.56 -1.22 11.89
C ASN A 66 -21.80 -0.10 12.65
N CYS A 67 -21.57 1.03 12.01
CA CYS A 67 -20.81 2.14 12.57
C CYS A 67 -21.35 3.46 12.00
N ARG A 68 -21.94 4.26 12.86
CA ARG A 68 -22.61 5.51 12.44
C ARG A 68 -21.65 6.53 11.80
N TRP A 69 -20.39 6.57 12.26
CA TRP A 69 -19.41 7.60 11.90
C TRP A 69 -18.04 7.02 11.55
N CYS A 70 -18.00 5.97 10.71
CA CYS A 70 -16.76 5.40 10.24
C CYS A 70 -16.05 6.31 9.26
N LEU A 71 -14.77 6.52 9.46
CA LEU A 71 -13.86 7.03 8.46
C LEU A 71 -13.39 5.89 7.56
N VAL A 72 -13.21 6.16 6.27
CA VAL A 72 -12.61 5.23 5.30
C VAL A 72 -11.35 5.88 4.76
N LEU A 73 -10.20 5.30 5.05
CA LEU A 73 -8.90 5.83 4.69
C LEU A 73 -8.13 4.83 3.83
N ASP A 74 -7.28 5.33 2.93
CA ASP A 74 -6.43 4.51 2.08
C ASP A 74 -4.97 4.97 2.19
N CYS A 75 -4.03 4.03 2.16
CA CYS A 75 -2.61 4.32 2.37
C CYS A 75 -1.78 4.22 1.07
N GLY A 76 -2.33 4.66 -0.06
CA GLY A 76 -1.60 4.81 -1.33
C GLY A 76 -1.34 3.50 -2.09
N ASP A 77 -0.61 3.62 -3.21
CA ASP A 77 -0.41 2.54 -4.17
C ASP A 77 -1.75 1.98 -4.69
N LEU A 78 -2.64 2.89 -5.05
CA LEU A 78 -3.90 2.54 -5.70
C LEU A 78 -3.68 1.96 -7.09
N VAL A 79 -2.77 2.57 -7.85
CA VAL A 79 -2.50 2.23 -9.26
C VAL A 79 -1.43 1.16 -9.41
N GLN A 80 -1.14 0.77 -10.65
CA GLN A 80 -0.14 -0.22 -11.04
C GLN A 80 -0.52 -1.66 -10.65
N GLY A 81 -0.32 -2.63 -11.57
CA GLY A 81 -0.51 -4.06 -11.31
C GLY A 81 -1.48 -4.76 -12.27
N THR A 82 -2.32 -4.03 -13.02
CA THR A 82 -3.25 -4.61 -13.98
C THR A 82 -3.21 -3.92 -15.35
N PRO A 83 -3.65 -4.60 -16.42
CA PRO A 83 -3.71 -4.02 -17.77
C PRO A 83 -4.53 -2.72 -17.84
N VAL A 84 -5.64 -2.63 -17.12
CA VAL A 84 -6.48 -1.42 -17.10
C VAL A 84 -5.69 -0.24 -16.57
N SER A 85 -4.96 -0.43 -15.47
CA SER A 85 -4.09 0.62 -14.95
C SER A 85 -3.01 1.02 -15.93
N THR A 86 -2.33 0.03 -16.52
CA THR A 86 -1.19 0.30 -17.43
C THR A 86 -1.62 0.95 -18.74
N LEU A 87 -2.74 0.54 -19.34
CA LEU A 87 -3.20 1.07 -20.64
C LEU A 87 -3.81 2.47 -20.55
N PHE A 88 -4.27 2.87 -19.37
CA PHE A 88 -4.90 4.16 -19.11
C PHE A 88 -4.17 4.96 -18.02
N ASP A 89 -2.88 4.67 -17.81
CA ASP A 89 -1.99 5.42 -16.90
C ASP A 89 -2.61 5.64 -15.51
N GLY A 90 -3.26 4.63 -14.93
CA GLY A 90 -3.81 4.65 -13.56
C GLY A 90 -5.17 5.36 -13.40
N VAL A 91 -5.58 6.22 -14.31
CA VAL A 91 -6.80 7.05 -14.17
C VAL A 91 -8.08 6.25 -13.86
N PRO A 92 -8.35 5.11 -14.52
CA PRO A 92 -9.52 4.29 -14.22
C PRO A 92 -9.62 3.84 -12.77
N ILE A 93 -8.48 3.69 -12.10
CA ILE A 93 -8.45 3.18 -10.74
C ILE A 93 -9.02 4.21 -9.77
N TYR A 94 -8.68 5.49 -9.97
CA TYR A 94 -9.26 6.59 -9.20
C TYR A 94 -10.76 6.78 -9.49
N ASP A 95 -11.18 6.59 -10.75
CA ASP A 95 -12.59 6.60 -11.11
C ASP A 95 -13.37 5.53 -10.34
N VAL A 96 -12.89 4.29 -10.31
CA VAL A 96 -13.52 3.21 -9.53
C VAL A 96 -13.41 3.44 -8.02
N ALA A 97 -12.26 3.92 -7.52
CA ALA A 97 -12.02 4.18 -6.11
C ALA A 97 -12.98 5.23 -5.53
N ASN A 98 -13.46 6.17 -6.36
CA ASN A 98 -14.50 7.14 -5.98
C ASN A 98 -15.79 6.49 -5.47
N HIS A 99 -16.03 5.21 -5.79
CA HIS A 99 -17.21 4.45 -5.38
C HIS A 99 -16.97 3.61 -4.10
N LEU A 100 -15.73 3.58 -3.58
CA LEU A 100 -15.39 2.87 -2.33
C LEU A 100 -15.76 3.64 -1.07
N GLY A 101 -16.02 4.96 -1.21
CA GLY A 101 -16.34 5.83 -0.08
C GLY A 101 -15.11 6.27 0.73
N ILE A 102 -13.92 6.25 0.11
CA ILE A 102 -12.67 6.79 0.68
C ILE A 102 -12.84 8.28 0.98
N GLN A 103 -12.40 8.70 2.17
CA GLN A 103 -12.49 10.09 2.64
C GLN A 103 -11.12 10.78 2.67
N ALA A 104 -10.02 10.02 2.68
CA ALA A 104 -8.67 10.51 2.42
C ALA A 104 -7.78 9.35 2.00
N SER A 105 -6.81 9.62 1.12
CA SER A 105 -5.73 8.72 0.74
C SER A 105 -4.39 9.45 0.85
N THR A 106 -3.27 8.72 0.76
CA THR A 106 -1.94 9.31 0.58
C THR A 106 -1.34 8.91 -0.77
N LEU A 107 -0.34 9.64 -1.23
CA LEU A 107 0.47 9.18 -2.36
C LEU A 107 1.34 8.01 -1.91
N GLY A 108 1.36 6.93 -2.70
CA GLY A 108 2.38 5.91 -2.64
C GLY A 108 3.42 6.11 -3.74
N ASN A 109 4.39 5.18 -3.84
CA ASN A 109 5.41 5.30 -4.87
C ASN A 109 4.87 4.96 -6.26
N HIS A 110 3.97 4.00 -6.38
CA HIS A 110 3.44 3.58 -7.68
C HIS A 110 2.52 4.61 -8.35
N GLU A 111 2.06 5.66 -7.66
CA GLU A 111 1.42 6.82 -8.29
C GLU A 111 2.32 7.55 -9.29
N TYR A 112 3.64 7.29 -9.24
CA TYR A 112 4.64 7.88 -10.16
C TYR A 112 5.08 6.94 -11.30
N ASP A 113 4.60 5.72 -11.35
CA ASP A 113 5.00 4.72 -12.38
C ASP A 113 4.71 5.17 -13.81
N TYR A 114 3.66 5.95 -14.02
CA TYR A 114 3.26 6.50 -15.34
C TYR A 114 3.75 7.93 -15.55
N GLY A 115 4.71 8.38 -14.74
CA GLY A 115 5.29 9.71 -14.78
C GLY A 115 4.60 10.72 -13.85
N TRP A 116 5.40 11.63 -13.31
CA TRP A 116 4.95 12.63 -12.34
C TRP A 116 3.79 13.52 -12.82
N GLN A 117 3.68 13.73 -14.15
CA GLN A 117 2.60 14.53 -14.76
C GLN A 117 1.21 13.91 -14.50
N LYS A 118 1.15 12.57 -14.38
CA LYS A 118 -0.10 11.84 -14.14
C LYS A 118 -0.66 12.05 -12.74
N VAL A 119 0.19 12.33 -11.76
CA VAL A 119 -0.25 12.62 -10.38
C VAL A 119 -1.26 13.78 -10.37
N GLY A 120 -1.02 14.85 -11.15
CA GLY A 120 -1.98 15.94 -11.27
C GLY A 120 -3.33 15.52 -11.84
N GLU A 121 -3.40 14.49 -12.68
CA GLU A 121 -4.64 13.92 -13.19
C GLU A 121 -5.37 13.11 -12.11
N TYR A 122 -4.64 12.32 -11.31
CA TYR A 122 -5.21 11.60 -10.17
C TYR A 122 -5.82 12.54 -9.13
N LEU A 123 -5.10 13.62 -8.79
CA LEU A 123 -5.60 14.64 -7.85
C LEU A 123 -6.91 15.31 -8.32
N ARG A 124 -7.13 15.38 -9.64
CA ARG A 124 -8.39 15.93 -10.22
C ARG A 124 -9.49 14.88 -10.35
N THR A 125 -9.13 13.61 -10.59
CA THR A 125 -10.08 12.51 -10.78
C THR A 125 -10.64 12.02 -9.45
N ALA A 126 -9.80 11.95 -8.41
CA ALA A 126 -10.20 11.57 -7.07
C ALA A 126 -11.22 12.57 -6.49
N ARG A 127 -12.32 12.06 -5.94
CA ARG A 127 -13.34 12.85 -5.20
C ARG A 127 -13.04 12.93 -3.70
N PHE A 128 -11.86 12.49 -3.30
CA PHE A 128 -11.34 12.54 -1.95
C PHE A 128 -9.95 13.19 -1.96
N PRO A 129 -9.51 13.82 -0.88
CA PRO A 129 -8.18 14.38 -0.79
C PRO A 129 -7.11 13.28 -0.84
N ILE A 130 -6.11 13.49 -1.68
CA ILE A 130 -4.87 12.71 -1.68
C ILE A 130 -3.82 13.57 -0.98
N LEU A 131 -3.09 12.97 -0.03
CA LEU A 131 -2.21 13.67 0.90
C LEU A 131 -0.75 13.33 0.65
N SER A 132 0.16 14.27 0.92
CA SER A 132 1.60 14.00 1.10
C SER A 132 2.27 15.21 1.74
N ALA A 133 2.72 15.05 2.97
CA ALA A 133 3.38 16.12 3.71
C ALA A 133 4.85 16.30 3.30
N ASN A 134 5.52 15.22 2.86
CA ASN A 134 6.96 15.21 2.67
C ASN A 134 7.43 15.12 1.23
N LEU A 135 6.53 15.09 0.24
CA LEU A 135 6.90 15.05 -1.17
C LEU A 135 6.85 16.46 -1.75
N VAL A 136 8.01 16.97 -2.14
CA VAL A 136 8.19 18.36 -2.57
C VAL A 136 9.01 18.49 -3.84
N ASP A 137 8.85 19.62 -4.55
CA ASP A 137 9.72 20.00 -5.65
C ASP A 137 10.98 20.76 -5.16
N GLU A 138 11.83 21.20 -6.07
CA GLU A 138 13.05 21.96 -5.77
C GLU A 138 12.79 23.28 -5.04
N LYS A 139 11.60 23.87 -5.23
CA LYS A 139 11.17 25.11 -4.55
C LYS A 139 10.41 24.84 -3.25
N HIS A 140 10.38 23.59 -2.79
CA HIS A 140 9.61 23.13 -1.62
C HIS A 140 8.10 23.28 -1.77
N ASN A 141 7.57 23.36 -2.98
CA ASN A 141 6.13 23.23 -3.19
C ASN A 141 5.72 21.76 -2.98
N ALA A 142 4.66 21.54 -2.22
CA ALA A 142 4.14 20.21 -1.96
C ALA A 142 3.48 19.60 -3.21
N ALA A 143 3.65 18.29 -3.42
CA ALA A 143 3.00 17.54 -4.49
C ALA A 143 1.48 17.43 -4.28
N ALA A 144 1.05 17.36 -3.01
CA ALA A 144 -0.34 17.28 -2.58
C ALA A 144 -0.49 18.02 -1.25
N ARG A 145 -1.73 18.19 -0.76
CA ARG A 145 -1.94 18.79 0.58
C ARG A 145 -1.32 17.90 1.67
N PRO A 146 -0.74 18.48 2.74
CA PRO A 146 -0.03 17.70 3.75
C PRO A 146 -0.97 16.89 4.65
N TYR A 147 -2.16 17.42 4.93
CA TYR A 147 -3.15 16.82 5.83
C TYR A 147 -4.57 17.28 5.54
N VAL A 148 -5.53 16.64 6.18
CA VAL A 148 -6.95 17.03 6.23
C VAL A 148 -7.50 16.79 7.63
N ILE A 149 -8.50 17.59 8.04
CA ILE A 149 -9.28 17.35 9.26
C ILE A 149 -10.60 16.70 8.85
N LEU A 150 -10.87 15.51 9.36
CA LEU A 150 -12.13 14.78 9.19
C LEU A 150 -12.88 14.75 10.51
N GLU A 151 -14.18 14.53 10.46
CA GLU A 151 -15.02 14.46 11.64
C GLU A 151 -15.72 13.10 11.72
N ALA A 152 -15.70 12.50 12.92
CA ALA A 152 -16.38 11.27 13.26
C ALA A 152 -17.08 11.45 14.62
N ASP A 153 -18.41 11.57 14.63
CA ASP A 153 -19.25 11.77 15.84
C ASP A 153 -18.81 12.93 16.75
N GLY A 154 -18.40 14.05 16.14
CA GLY A 154 -17.91 15.23 16.86
C GLY A 154 -16.45 15.08 17.34
N VAL A 155 -15.76 13.98 17.00
CA VAL A 155 -14.31 13.83 17.17
C VAL A 155 -13.62 14.31 15.90
N ARG A 156 -12.73 15.27 16.00
CA ARG A 156 -11.94 15.77 14.88
C ARG A 156 -10.66 14.94 14.75
N VAL A 157 -10.51 14.30 13.61
CA VAL A 157 -9.38 13.44 13.28
C VAL A 157 -8.49 14.16 12.28
N GLY A 158 -7.29 14.55 12.70
CA GLY A 158 -6.26 15.09 11.82
C GLY A 158 -5.58 13.93 11.08
N VAL A 159 -5.70 13.89 9.76
CA VAL A 159 -5.10 12.84 8.91
C VAL A 159 -3.93 13.45 8.15
N ILE A 160 -2.72 13.02 8.43
CA ILE A 160 -1.49 13.44 7.73
C ILE A 160 -1.10 12.32 6.75
N GLY A 161 -0.65 12.68 5.54
CA GLY A 161 -0.11 11.72 4.58
C GLY A 161 1.41 11.84 4.46
N ALA A 162 2.12 10.70 4.33
CA ALA A 162 3.56 10.70 4.08
C ALA A 162 3.98 9.51 3.22
N ILE A 163 5.03 9.70 2.41
CA ILE A 163 5.64 8.69 1.56
C ILE A 163 7.08 8.43 2.04
N THR A 164 7.58 7.23 1.77
CA THR A 164 8.96 6.84 2.11
C THR A 164 10.00 7.79 1.55
N SER A 165 11.02 8.13 2.33
CA SER A 165 12.17 8.91 1.89
C SER A 165 13.04 8.18 0.85
N ASP A 166 12.86 6.86 0.70
CA ASP A 166 13.47 6.07 -0.36
C ASP A 166 12.83 6.33 -1.75
N PHE A 167 11.77 7.13 -1.84
CA PHE A 167 11.03 7.44 -3.07
C PHE A 167 11.92 7.71 -4.31
N PRO A 168 13.00 8.53 -4.25
CA PRO A 168 13.84 8.75 -5.42
C PRO A 168 14.57 7.50 -5.92
N ARG A 169 14.76 6.53 -5.04
CA ARG A 169 15.44 5.27 -5.35
C ARG A 169 14.51 4.21 -5.93
N LEU A 170 13.20 4.42 -5.87
CA LEU A 170 12.17 3.50 -6.35
C LEU A 170 11.78 3.77 -7.80
N HIS A 171 12.37 4.80 -8.44
CA HIS A 171 11.98 5.27 -9.76
C HIS A 171 13.17 5.60 -10.64
N THR A 172 12.90 5.69 -11.94
CA THR A 172 13.81 6.37 -12.86
C THR A 172 13.64 7.89 -12.75
N PRO A 173 14.67 8.69 -13.08
CA PRO A 173 14.57 10.16 -13.03
C PRO A 173 13.39 10.72 -13.82
N ASP A 174 13.05 10.14 -14.98
CA ASP A 174 11.94 10.60 -15.82
C ASP A 174 10.58 10.39 -15.18
N GLN A 175 10.44 9.34 -14.36
CA GLN A 175 9.18 9.06 -13.64
C GLN A 175 8.89 10.09 -12.56
N ILE A 176 9.90 10.53 -11.83
CA ILE A 176 9.72 11.47 -10.70
C ILE A 176 9.98 12.94 -11.07
N GLY A 177 10.75 13.22 -12.13
CA GLY A 177 11.11 14.59 -12.53
C GLY A 177 11.77 15.35 -11.37
N LYS A 178 11.16 16.47 -10.99
CA LYS A 178 11.66 17.37 -9.92
C LYS A 178 11.29 16.98 -8.50
N TRP A 179 10.49 15.92 -8.31
CA TRP A 179 9.95 15.55 -7.01
C TRP A 179 10.94 14.75 -6.17
N ARG A 180 10.99 15.05 -4.88
CA ARG A 180 11.82 14.35 -3.88
C ARG A 180 11.07 14.23 -2.55
N ALA A 181 11.31 13.14 -1.83
CA ALA A 181 10.77 12.95 -0.49
C ALA A 181 11.75 13.48 0.56
N LEU A 182 11.23 14.31 1.49
CA LEU A 182 11.95 14.75 2.68
C LEU A 182 11.91 13.66 3.76
N PRO A 183 12.79 13.69 4.78
CA PRO A 183 12.75 12.79 5.92
C PRO A 183 11.37 12.80 6.60
N VAL A 184 10.80 11.62 6.80
CA VAL A 184 9.41 11.45 7.22
C VAL A 184 9.15 12.04 8.60
N VAL A 185 9.89 11.57 9.63
CA VAL A 185 9.67 11.96 11.02
C VAL A 185 9.82 13.45 11.22
N GLU A 186 10.89 14.04 10.67
CA GLU A 186 11.15 15.47 10.77
C GLU A 186 10.03 16.29 10.12
N THR A 187 9.57 15.84 8.94
CA THR A 187 8.52 16.57 8.20
C THR A 187 7.18 16.46 8.88
N VAL A 188 6.76 15.27 9.29
CA VAL A 188 5.49 15.07 10.01
C VAL A 188 5.49 15.89 11.32
N ARG A 189 6.59 15.88 12.07
CA ARG A 189 6.73 16.66 13.31
C ARG A 189 6.46 18.15 13.12
N ARG A 190 6.81 18.73 11.95
CA ARG A 190 6.54 20.16 11.65
C ARG A 190 5.05 20.46 11.54
N TYR A 191 4.24 19.51 11.04
CA TYR A 191 2.79 19.67 10.88
C TYR A 191 1.99 19.37 12.15
N ILE A 192 2.55 18.59 13.10
CA ILE A 192 1.85 18.18 14.33
C ILE A 192 1.24 19.36 15.08
N PRO A 193 1.95 20.49 15.38
CA PRO A 193 1.35 21.60 16.13
C PRO A 193 0.13 22.20 15.44
N GLU A 194 0.19 22.40 14.12
CA GLU A 194 -0.90 22.96 13.33
C GLU A 194 -2.11 22.01 13.28
N VAL A 195 -1.86 20.71 13.06
CA VAL A 195 -2.91 19.69 13.02
C VAL A 195 -3.54 19.50 14.40
N ARG A 196 -2.72 19.47 15.48
CA ARG A 196 -3.20 19.30 16.86
C ARG A 196 -4.07 20.45 17.33
N ALA A 197 -3.83 21.67 16.86
CA ALA A 197 -4.68 22.83 17.15
C ALA A 197 -6.10 22.67 16.59
N GLN A 198 -6.28 21.89 15.53
CA GLN A 198 -7.53 21.71 14.79
C GLN A 198 -8.19 20.35 15.04
N SER A 199 -7.50 19.39 15.69
CA SER A 199 -7.97 18.02 15.85
C SER A 199 -7.87 17.53 17.29
N ASP A 200 -8.58 16.45 17.57
CA ASP A 200 -8.61 15.79 18.87
C ASP A 200 -7.64 14.60 18.88
N ILE A 201 -7.50 13.89 17.75
CA ILE A 201 -6.49 12.84 17.54
C ILE A 201 -5.80 13.02 16.19
N ILE A 202 -4.59 12.45 16.04
CA ILE A 202 -3.83 12.46 14.79
C ILE A 202 -3.66 11.03 14.29
N VAL A 203 -3.95 10.83 13.00
CA VAL A 203 -3.72 9.59 12.24
C VAL A 203 -2.70 9.89 11.14
N LEU A 204 -1.72 9.03 10.96
CA LEU A 204 -0.78 9.09 9.85
C LEU A 204 -1.11 8.01 8.81
N LEU A 205 -1.32 8.41 7.56
CA LEU A 205 -1.28 7.53 6.40
C LEU A 205 0.17 7.47 5.92
N GLY A 206 0.90 6.43 6.36
CA GLY A 206 2.34 6.31 6.13
C GLY A 206 2.65 5.26 5.07
N HIS A 207 2.83 5.67 3.81
CA HIS A 207 3.33 4.77 2.76
C HIS A 207 4.84 4.63 2.89
N LEU A 208 5.31 3.84 3.87
CA LEU A 208 6.65 3.89 4.45
C LEU A 208 7.38 2.54 4.37
N SER A 209 8.71 2.60 4.44
CA SER A 209 9.56 1.44 4.73
C SER A 209 9.41 0.99 6.20
N GLU A 210 9.73 -0.29 6.50
CA GLU A 210 9.64 -0.79 7.88
C GLU A 210 10.48 -0.01 8.91
N PRO A 211 11.72 0.43 8.59
CA PRO A 211 12.46 1.29 9.51
C PRO A 211 11.77 2.62 9.78
N GLU A 212 11.17 3.26 8.76
CA GLU A 212 10.46 4.53 8.92
C GLU A 212 9.16 4.36 9.72
N GLU A 213 8.41 3.25 9.50
CA GLU A 213 7.25 2.90 10.33
C GLU A 213 7.64 2.79 11.81
N ALA A 214 8.78 2.13 12.11
CA ALA A 214 9.30 2.00 13.47
C ALA A 214 9.73 3.33 14.06
N GLN A 215 10.37 4.20 13.28
CA GLN A 215 10.75 5.56 13.71
C GLN A 215 9.51 6.40 14.04
N VAL A 216 8.50 6.42 13.17
CA VAL A 216 7.23 7.12 13.42
C VAL A 216 6.59 6.65 14.72
N LEU A 217 6.47 5.33 14.91
CA LEU A 217 5.86 4.76 16.10
C LEU A 217 6.60 5.13 17.40
N ASN A 218 7.92 5.25 17.34
CA ASN A 218 8.76 5.55 18.52
C ASN A 218 8.94 7.06 18.77
N GLU A 219 9.03 7.86 17.71
CA GLU A 219 9.48 9.26 17.81
C GLU A 219 8.37 10.31 17.67
N LEU A 220 7.15 9.92 17.26
CA LEU A 220 5.99 10.81 17.11
C LEU A 220 4.87 10.41 18.07
N PRO A 221 4.97 10.74 19.36
CA PRO A 221 4.01 10.35 20.39
C PRO A 221 2.60 10.93 20.19
N GLU A 222 2.46 12.00 19.43
CA GLU A 222 1.19 12.65 19.13
C GLU A 222 0.36 11.89 18.07
N VAL A 223 0.97 10.98 17.30
CA VAL A 223 0.30 10.15 16.31
C VAL A 223 -0.32 8.94 16.99
N ALA A 224 -1.64 8.93 17.13
CA ALA A 224 -2.37 7.87 17.81
C ALA A 224 -2.41 6.57 16.98
N VAL A 225 -2.59 6.69 15.66
CA VAL A 225 -2.64 5.56 14.74
C VAL A 225 -1.81 5.85 13.50
N THR A 226 -0.91 4.95 13.15
CA THR A 226 -0.24 4.90 11.85
C THR A 226 -0.86 3.78 11.02
N ILE A 227 -1.41 4.11 9.87
CA ILE A 227 -1.85 3.15 8.86
C ILE A 227 -0.71 3.03 7.86
N GLY A 228 -0.10 1.83 7.79
CA GLY A 228 1.03 1.55 6.92
C GLY A 228 0.61 1.12 5.52
N GLY A 229 1.48 1.38 4.54
CA GLY A 229 1.46 0.88 3.17
C GLY A 229 2.85 0.48 2.71
N HIS A 230 3.07 0.30 1.39
CA HIS A 230 4.36 -0.01 0.76
C HIS A 230 4.88 -1.43 0.99
N ILE A 231 4.69 -1.96 2.17
CA ILE A 231 5.10 -3.32 2.52
C ILE A 231 3.89 -4.23 2.35
N HIS A 232 3.80 -4.93 1.26
CA HIS A 232 2.62 -5.71 0.84
C HIS A 232 2.20 -6.81 1.84
N ALA A 233 3.09 -7.18 2.77
CA ALA A 233 2.76 -8.09 3.86
C ALA A 233 1.93 -7.36 4.93
N GLY A 234 0.72 -7.85 5.20
CA GLY A 234 -0.06 -7.38 6.33
C GLY A 234 0.57 -7.79 7.67
N LEU A 235 0.26 -7.06 8.73
CA LEU A 235 0.60 -7.44 10.09
C LEU A 235 -0.38 -8.53 10.57
N THR A 236 0.07 -9.45 11.42
CA THR A 236 -0.81 -10.40 12.13
C THR A 236 -1.46 -9.74 13.32
N GLU A 237 -0.70 -8.94 14.04
CA GLU A 237 -1.10 -8.12 15.19
C GLU A 237 -0.60 -6.69 15.00
N PRO A 238 -1.27 -5.67 15.57
CA PRO A 238 -0.78 -4.30 15.49
C PRO A 238 0.55 -4.15 16.22
N LYS A 239 1.50 -3.40 15.67
CA LYS A 239 2.66 -2.96 16.45
C LYS A 239 2.21 -1.83 17.39
N ARG A 240 2.75 -1.80 18.60
CA ARG A 240 2.34 -0.85 19.65
C ARG A 240 3.53 -0.14 20.28
N ALA A 241 3.28 1.12 20.69
CA ALA A 241 4.13 1.86 21.60
C ALA A 241 3.22 2.61 22.59
N GLY A 242 2.97 2.01 23.78
CA GLY A 242 1.88 2.42 24.66
C GLY A 242 0.52 2.22 23.99
N ASP A 243 -0.29 3.28 23.98
CA ASP A 243 -1.65 3.26 23.38
C ASP A 243 -1.65 3.53 21.87
N ARG A 244 -0.50 3.81 21.28
CA ARG A 244 -0.34 4.09 19.84
C ARG A 244 -0.26 2.80 19.03
N LEU A 245 -0.87 2.82 17.85
CA LEU A 245 -0.93 1.68 16.95
C LEU A 245 -0.21 1.95 15.62
N LEU A 246 0.48 0.93 15.11
CA LEU A 246 0.80 0.77 13.71
C LEU A 246 0.02 -0.43 13.17
N VAL A 247 -0.77 -0.23 12.14
CA VAL A 247 -1.62 -1.24 11.49
C VAL A 247 -1.39 -1.27 9.99
N ARG A 248 -1.49 -2.45 9.36
CA ARG A 248 -1.35 -2.63 7.91
C ARG A 248 -2.01 -3.94 7.48
N VAL A 249 -2.90 -3.89 6.50
CA VAL A 249 -3.51 -5.08 5.89
C VAL A 249 -2.67 -5.60 4.72
N LYS A 250 -2.97 -6.81 4.24
CA LYS A 250 -2.31 -7.36 3.04
C LYS A 250 -2.70 -6.56 1.80
N ALA A 251 -1.73 -6.38 0.90
CA ALA A 251 -1.91 -5.73 -0.39
C ALA A 251 -2.96 -6.41 -1.29
N GLY A 252 -3.46 -5.68 -2.29
CA GLY A 252 -4.38 -6.17 -3.31
C GLY A 252 -5.85 -6.21 -2.87
N GLY A 253 -6.21 -5.53 -1.78
CA GLY A 253 -7.59 -5.40 -1.32
C GLY A 253 -8.22 -6.71 -0.85
N VAL A 254 -7.40 -7.71 -0.44
CA VAL A 254 -7.88 -9.01 0.07
C VAL A 254 -8.34 -8.94 1.52
N GLU A 255 -8.02 -7.86 2.20
CA GLU A 255 -8.42 -7.56 3.57
C GLU A 255 -8.83 -6.08 3.67
N LEU A 256 -9.80 -5.78 4.53
CA LEU A 256 -10.13 -4.45 5.03
C LEU A 256 -9.69 -4.38 6.49
N GLY A 257 -8.92 -3.36 6.86
CA GLY A 257 -8.59 -3.11 8.26
C GLY A 257 -9.69 -2.30 8.95
N ARG A 258 -9.94 -2.61 10.22
CA ARG A 258 -10.85 -1.86 11.08
C ARG A 258 -10.14 -1.54 12.39
N VAL A 259 -10.02 -0.27 12.70
CA VAL A 259 -9.53 0.25 13.98
C VAL A 259 -10.70 0.86 14.72
N ASP A 260 -11.01 0.33 15.90
CA ASP A 260 -12.00 0.89 16.82
C ASP A 260 -11.26 1.56 17.98
N LEU A 261 -11.49 2.85 18.17
CA LEU A 261 -10.86 3.70 19.19
C LEU A 261 -11.92 4.22 20.16
N GLU A 262 -11.56 4.33 21.44
CA GLU A 262 -12.26 5.16 22.42
C GLU A 262 -11.41 6.40 22.69
N VAL A 263 -11.95 7.58 22.45
CA VAL A 263 -11.26 8.86 22.56
C VAL A 263 -11.84 9.66 23.71
N ASP A 264 -11.00 10.02 24.67
CA ASP A 264 -11.31 11.00 25.69
C ASP A 264 -11.12 12.41 25.11
N LEU A 265 -12.21 13.18 25.06
CA LEU A 265 -12.18 14.51 24.44
C LEU A 265 -11.56 15.59 25.32
N GLU A 266 -11.49 15.39 26.64
CA GLU A 266 -10.85 16.35 27.56
C GLU A 266 -9.33 16.26 27.47
N SER A 267 -8.79 15.05 27.60
CA SER A 267 -7.34 14.82 27.48
C SER A 267 -6.85 14.72 26.03
N LYS A 268 -7.76 14.55 25.07
CA LYS A 268 -7.46 14.25 23.64
C LYS A 268 -6.58 13.01 23.50
N ALA A 269 -6.84 12.01 24.31
CA ALA A 269 -6.12 10.75 24.34
C ALA A 269 -6.99 9.58 23.84
N VAL A 270 -6.34 8.63 23.19
CA VAL A 270 -6.95 7.32 22.91
C VAL A 270 -6.80 6.46 24.15
N VAL A 271 -7.92 6.11 24.79
CA VAL A 271 -7.93 5.31 26.00
C VAL A 271 -8.14 3.82 25.75
N SER A 272 -8.61 3.46 24.56
CA SER A 272 -8.71 2.08 24.09
C SER A 272 -8.56 2.02 22.58
N ALA A 273 -7.87 1.02 22.08
CA ALA A 273 -7.68 0.79 20.66
C ALA A 273 -7.65 -0.70 20.32
N LYS A 274 -8.53 -1.10 19.38
CA LYS A 274 -8.62 -2.46 18.85
C LYS A 274 -8.47 -2.43 17.34
N TRP A 275 -7.73 -3.39 16.79
CA TRP A 275 -7.62 -3.58 15.35
C TRP A 275 -8.12 -4.96 14.94
N THR A 276 -8.80 -5.01 13.80
CA THR A 276 -9.37 -6.25 13.24
C THR A 276 -9.12 -6.25 11.74
N ARG A 277 -8.77 -7.41 11.18
CA ARG A 277 -8.68 -7.65 9.74
C ARG A 277 -9.93 -8.38 9.26
N ILE A 278 -10.58 -7.84 8.25
CA ILE A 278 -11.82 -8.35 7.68
C ILE A 278 -11.51 -8.88 6.29
N PRO A 279 -11.71 -10.18 6.02
CA PRO A 279 -11.43 -10.74 4.72
C PRO A 279 -12.39 -10.22 3.66
N VAL A 280 -11.88 -10.00 2.45
CA VAL A 280 -12.60 -9.48 1.29
C VAL A 280 -12.55 -10.49 0.14
N GLY A 281 -13.67 -10.70 -0.53
CA GLY A 281 -13.76 -11.58 -1.70
C GLY A 281 -15.09 -12.31 -1.83
N VAL A 282 -15.19 -13.15 -2.86
CA VAL A 282 -16.42 -13.85 -3.26
C VAL A 282 -17.02 -14.74 -2.17
N LYS A 283 -16.20 -15.25 -1.25
CA LYS A 283 -16.65 -16.10 -0.15
C LYS A 283 -17.31 -15.32 1.00
N TYR A 284 -17.10 -13.99 1.06
CA TYR A 284 -17.43 -13.19 2.24
C TYR A 284 -18.57 -12.19 2.00
N SER A 285 -18.85 -11.87 0.73
CA SER A 285 -19.93 -10.96 0.35
C SER A 285 -20.36 -11.14 -1.10
N SER A 286 -21.56 -10.68 -1.45
CA SER A 286 -21.91 -10.40 -2.85
C SER A 286 -21.28 -9.08 -3.30
N PRO A 287 -20.93 -8.91 -4.58
CA PRO A 287 -20.31 -7.68 -5.06
C PRO A 287 -21.30 -6.50 -5.01
N ALA A 288 -20.83 -5.31 -4.72
CA ALA A 288 -21.59 -4.08 -4.87
C ALA A 288 -21.86 -3.84 -6.36
N ARG A 289 -23.13 -3.92 -6.78
CA ARG A 289 -23.54 -3.94 -8.19
C ARG A 289 -23.11 -2.70 -8.98
N ASP A 290 -23.21 -1.53 -8.38
CA ASP A 290 -22.82 -0.26 -8.97
C ASP A 290 -21.29 -0.23 -9.23
N VAL A 291 -20.47 -0.68 -8.29
CA VAL A 291 -19.01 -0.75 -8.44
C VAL A 291 -18.64 -1.82 -9.48
N ALA A 292 -19.31 -2.98 -9.45
CA ALA A 292 -19.10 -4.05 -10.43
C ALA A 292 -19.39 -3.57 -11.88
N ALA A 293 -20.40 -2.73 -12.06
CA ALA A 293 -20.72 -2.16 -13.37
C ALA A 293 -19.61 -1.22 -13.88
N VAL A 294 -19.06 -0.36 -13.02
CA VAL A 294 -17.93 0.54 -13.38
C VAL A 294 -16.68 -0.28 -13.71
N VAL A 295 -16.37 -1.29 -12.89
CA VAL A 295 -15.24 -2.21 -13.15
C VAL A 295 -15.40 -2.89 -14.50
N ALA A 296 -16.57 -3.49 -14.78
CA ALA A 296 -16.86 -4.16 -16.04
C ALA A 296 -16.75 -3.22 -17.26
N ALA A 297 -17.18 -1.97 -17.12
CA ALA A 297 -17.05 -0.96 -18.17
C ALA A 297 -15.58 -0.66 -18.52
N TRP A 298 -14.69 -0.58 -17.54
CA TRP A 298 -13.26 -0.40 -17.77
C TRP A 298 -12.58 -1.67 -18.29
N GLU A 299 -12.87 -2.83 -17.70
CA GLU A 299 -12.33 -4.12 -18.15
C GLU A 299 -12.72 -4.44 -19.60
N SER A 300 -13.93 -4.07 -20.03
CA SER A 300 -14.39 -4.30 -21.42
C SER A 300 -13.54 -3.55 -22.44
N LYS A 301 -12.99 -2.38 -22.10
CA LYS A 301 -12.12 -1.58 -22.98
C LYS A 301 -10.79 -2.27 -23.29
N VAL A 302 -10.30 -3.10 -22.38
CA VAL A 302 -9.01 -3.79 -22.52
C VAL A 302 -9.19 -5.26 -22.97
N ALA A 303 -10.38 -5.83 -22.81
CA ALA A 303 -10.64 -7.24 -23.01
C ALA A 303 -10.19 -7.76 -24.38
N LYS A 304 -10.44 -6.98 -25.45
CA LYS A 304 -10.07 -7.38 -26.82
C LYS A 304 -8.56 -7.57 -27.01
N LEU A 305 -7.75 -6.81 -26.31
CA LEU A 305 -6.28 -6.86 -26.38
C LEU A 305 -5.71 -7.86 -25.37
N MET A 306 -6.34 -7.97 -24.21
CA MET A 306 -5.79 -8.68 -23.04
C MET A 306 -6.30 -10.11 -22.86
N ASN A 307 -7.50 -10.43 -23.37
CA ASN A 307 -8.07 -11.77 -23.25
C ASN A 307 -7.71 -12.67 -24.47
N VAL A 308 -6.59 -12.38 -25.11
CA VAL A 308 -6.07 -13.18 -26.25
C VAL A 308 -5.28 -14.36 -25.70
N PRO A 309 -5.66 -15.61 -26.03
CA PRO A 309 -4.87 -16.79 -25.68
C PRO A 309 -3.51 -16.77 -26.37
N ILE A 310 -2.44 -17.07 -25.62
CA ILE A 310 -1.06 -17.08 -26.12
C ILE A 310 -0.30 -18.37 -25.80
N GLY A 311 -0.87 -19.24 -24.97
CA GLY A 311 -0.29 -20.52 -24.60
C GLY A 311 -1.10 -21.24 -23.54
N GLU A 312 -0.54 -22.30 -22.99
CA GLU A 312 -1.12 -23.10 -21.93
C GLU A 312 -0.05 -23.36 -20.85
N SER A 313 -0.45 -23.30 -19.58
CA SER A 313 0.35 -23.74 -18.45
C SER A 313 -0.13 -25.10 -17.95
N LYS A 314 0.75 -26.08 -17.87
CA LYS A 314 0.41 -27.45 -17.40
C LYS A 314 0.35 -27.56 -15.88
N ARG A 315 0.88 -26.58 -15.16
CA ARG A 315 0.88 -26.52 -13.70
C ARG A 315 0.85 -25.07 -13.19
N GLU A 316 0.82 -24.91 -11.91
CA GLU A 316 1.01 -23.61 -11.27
C GLU A 316 2.50 -23.24 -11.20
N PHE A 317 2.81 -21.95 -11.34
CA PHE A 317 4.13 -21.38 -11.15
C PHE A 317 4.07 -20.28 -10.10
N GLY A 318 4.82 -20.45 -9.02
CA GLY A 318 5.05 -19.43 -8.02
C GLY A 318 5.98 -18.32 -8.52
N ARG A 319 5.99 -17.18 -7.83
CA ARG A 319 6.81 -16.04 -8.22
C ARG A 319 8.30 -16.33 -8.38
N PRO A 320 8.97 -17.12 -7.50
CA PRO A 320 10.40 -17.45 -7.69
C PRO A 320 10.66 -18.26 -8.96
N GLU A 321 9.78 -19.21 -9.29
CA GLU A 321 9.88 -20.01 -10.51
C GLU A 321 9.65 -19.17 -11.75
N LEU A 322 8.63 -18.29 -11.74
CA LEU A 322 8.36 -17.34 -12.83
C LEU A 322 9.52 -16.39 -13.06
N LYS A 323 10.20 -15.93 -11.99
CA LYS A 323 11.41 -15.12 -12.13
C LYS A 323 12.48 -15.87 -12.95
N ALA A 324 12.80 -17.09 -12.55
CA ALA A 324 13.82 -17.89 -13.24
C ALA A 324 13.40 -18.21 -14.70
N LEU A 325 12.12 -18.55 -14.91
CA LEU A 325 11.57 -18.82 -16.23
C LEU A 325 11.63 -17.59 -17.15
N PHE A 326 11.28 -16.42 -16.63
CA PHE A 326 11.29 -15.17 -17.39
C PHE A 326 12.70 -14.65 -17.65
N GLU A 327 13.64 -14.84 -16.74
CA GLU A 327 15.07 -14.57 -16.99
C GLU A 327 15.59 -15.43 -18.14
N LYS A 328 15.26 -16.74 -18.14
CA LYS A 328 15.58 -17.63 -19.27
C LYS A 328 14.92 -17.16 -20.57
N ALA A 329 13.63 -16.79 -20.53
CA ALA A 329 12.88 -16.28 -21.67
C ALA A 329 13.56 -15.05 -22.31
N LEU A 330 13.93 -14.08 -21.50
CA LEU A 330 14.60 -12.85 -21.94
C LEU A 330 16.00 -13.14 -22.53
N ALA A 331 16.75 -14.05 -21.91
CA ALA A 331 18.05 -14.46 -22.41
C ALA A 331 17.94 -15.12 -23.79
N GLU A 332 16.95 -16.02 -23.97
CA GLU A 332 16.67 -16.68 -25.26
C GLU A 332 16.22 -15.69 -26.35
N GLU A 333 15.26 -14.78 -26.04
CA GLU A 333 14.71 -13.82 -27.01
C GLU A 333 15.74 -12.80 -27.48
N MET A 334 16.67 -12.41 -26.62
CA MET A 334 17.67 -11.38 -26.92
C MET A 334 19.05 -11.94 -27.29
N GLY A 335 19.24 -13.27 -27.21
CA GLY A 335 20.51 -13.95 -27.54
C GLY A 335 21.65 -13.50 -26.61
N VAL A 336 21.40 -13.39 -25.31
CA VAL A 336 22.39 -12.99 -24.29
C VAL A 336 22.74 -14.15 -23.35
N ASP A 337 23.91 -14.08 -22.72
CA ASP A 337 24.38 -15.15 -21.83
C ASP A 337 23.58 -15.19 -20.52
N PHE A 338 23.18 -14.02 -20.01
CA PHE A 338 22.46 -13.86 -18.75
C PHE A 338 21.37 -12.81 -18.84
N ALA A 339 20.28 -13.03 -18.12
CA ALA A 339 19.26 -12.01 -17.84
C ALA A 339 18.97 -11.97 -16.34
N PHE A 340 18.61 -10.80 -15.83
CA PHE A 340 18.25 -10.59 -14.44
C PHE A 340 16.98 -9.75 -14.30
N ILE A 341 16.03 -10.24 -13.50
CA ILE A 341 14.82 -9.54 -13.07
C ILE A 341 14.88 -9.41 -11.54
N GLY A 342 14.68 -8.21 -11.00
CA GLY A 342 14.53 -8.01 -9.56
C GLY A 342 13.30 -8.77 -9.02
N ARG A 343 13.35 -9.24 -7.77
CA ARG A 343 12.23 -9.99 -7.14
C ARG A 343 10.93 -9.20 -7.16
N GLY A 344 11.00 -7.88 -6.93
CA GLY A 344 9.87 -6.97 -7.01
C GLY A 344 9.26 -6.84 -8.41
N GLY A 345 9.95 -7.29 -9.47
CA GLY A 345 9.44 -7.30 -10.84
C GLY A 345 8.36 -8.35 -11.11
N ILE A 346 8.29 -9.42 -10.32
CA ILE A 346 7.28 -10.49 -10.47
C ILE A 346 6.15 -10.26 -9.46
N ARG A 347 4.99 -9.84 -9.95
CA ARG A 347 3.88 -9.33 -9.12
C ARG A 347 2.72 -10.32 -8.94
N ALA A 348 2.63 -11.36 -9.78
CA ALA A 348 1.57 -12.38 -9.71
C ALA A 348 2.16 -13.77 -9.95
N GLU A 349 1.36 -14.79 -9.65
CA GLU A 349 1.59 -16.19 -9.96
C GLU A 349 0.92 -16.54 -11.29
N LEU A 350 1.30 -17.65 -11.91
CA LEU A 350 0.65 -18.21 -13.09
C LEU A 350 -0.05 -19.52 -12.70
N HIS A 351 -1.37 -19.54 -12.86
CA HIS A 351 -2.16 -20.73 -12.59
C HIS A 351 -2.17 -21.68 -13.80
N GLN A 352 -2.45 -22.96 -13.52
CA GLN A 352 -2.66 -23.97 -14.56
C GLN A 352 -3.81 -23.58 -15.50
N GLY A 353 -3.66 -23.81 -16.79
CA GLY A 353 -4.67 -23.57 -17.81
C GLY A 353 -4.22 -22.62 -18.92
N THR A 354 -5.19 -22.02 -19.61
CA THR A 354 -4.94 -21.11 -20.73
C THR A 354 -4.20 -19.86 -20.27
N ILE A 355 -3.08 -19.54 -20.93
CA ILE A 355 -2.33 -18.31 -20.71
C ILE A 355 -2.87 -17.24 -21.65
N LEU A 356 -3.36 -16.15 -21.08
CA LEU A 356 -3.78 -14.94 -21.80
C LEU A 356 -2.69 -13.87 -21.77
N VAL A 357 -2.72 -12.93 -22.67
CA VAL A 357 -1.82 -11.74 -22.65
C VAL A 357 -1.87 -11.07 -21.27
N ARG A 358 -3.07 -10.88 -20.70
CA ARG A 358 -3.23 -10.25 -19.38
C ARG A 358 -2.47 -10.95 -18.26
N HIS A 359 -2.30 -12.26 -18.32
CA HIS A 359 -1.57 -12.98 -17.28
C HIS A 359 -0.09 -12.54 -17.25
N VAL A 360 0.56 -12.43 -18.42
CA VAL A 360 1.94 -11.92 -18.50
C VAL A 360 2.02 -10.47 -18.02
N TRP A 361 1.03 -9.63 -18.38
CA TRP A 361 0.95 -8.24 -17.95
C TRP A 361 0.73 -8.09 -16.43
N MET A 362 0.00 -9.00 -15.80
CA MET A 362 -0.19 -9.01 -14.35
C MET A 362 1.04 -9.56 -13.61
N ILE A 363 1.75 -10.52 -14.22
CA ILE A 363 3.00 -11.06 -13.65
C ILE A 363 4.11 -10.03 -13.73
N TYR A 364 4.26 -9.35 -14.86
CA TYR A 364 5.25 -8.28 -15.07
C TYR A 364 4.57 -7.01 -15.58
N PRO A 365 4.01 -6.17 -14.69
CA PRO A 365 3.17 -5.02 -15.09
C PRO A 365 3.96 -3.76 -15.48
N PHE A 366 5.28 -3.79 -15.42
CA PHE A 366 6.14 -2.65 -15.68
C PHE A 366 6.43 -2.44 -17.18
N ASP A 367 6.49 -1.18 -17.61
CA ASP A 367 6.79 -0.78 -18.98
C ASP A 367 8.28 -0.65 -19.29
N SER A 368 9.14 -1.13 -18.38
CA SER A 368 10.59 -1.02 -18.48
C SER A 368 11.13 -1.68 -19.76
N ARG A 369 12.06 -1.00 -20.43
CA ARG A 369 12.81 -1.54 -21.57
C ARG A 369 13.97 -2.39 -21.07
N VAL A 370 14.37 -3.36 -21.86
CA VAL A 370 15.60 -4.11 -21.59
C VAL A 370 16.83 -3.28 -21.92
N VAL A 371 17.86 -3.43 -21.11
CA VAL A 371 19.19 -2.88 -21.33
C VAL A 371 20.24 -3.99 -21.25
N ILE A 372 21.27 -3.90 -22.09
CA ILE A 372 22.28 -4.96 -22.24
C ILE A 372 23.67 -4.34 -22.14
N GLY A 373 24.51 -4.97 -21.31
CA GLY A 373 25.94 -4.67 -21.18
C GLY A 373 26.82 -5.89 -21.46
N ARG A 374 28.11 -5.64 -21.70
CA ARG A 374 29.16 -6.67 -21.80
C ARG A 374 30.13 -6.52 -20.64
N PHE A 375 30.43 -7.62 -19.98
CA PHE A 375 31.24 -7.64 -18.77
C PHE A 375 32.17 -8.86 -18.76
N ARG A 376 33.37 -8.72 -18.21
CA ARG A 376 34.20 -9.87 -17.92
C ARG A 376 33.52 -10.76 -16.86
N GLY A 377 33.77 -12.05 -16.88
CA GLY A 377 33.20 -12.97 -15.88
C GLY A 377 33.47 -12.53 -14.43
N SER A 378 34.67 -11.97 -14.19
CA SER A 378 35.05 -11.41 -12.88
C SER A 378 34.22 -10.18 -12.43
N GLN A 379 33.50 -9.51 -13.35
CA GLN A 379 32.66 -8.34 -13.07
C GLN A 379 31.19 -8.73 -12.85
N LEU A 380 30.80 -9.97 -13.22
CA LEU A 380 29.41 -10.41 -13.09
C LEU A 380 29.05 -10.64 -11.62
N PRO A 381 27.95 -10.06 -11.13
CA PRO A 381 27.46 -10.34 -9.78
C PRO A 381 27.12 -11.82 -9.60
N ALA A 382 27.45 -12.39 -8.45
CA ALA A 382 27.20 -13.80 -8.14
C ALA A 382 25.74 -14.24 -8.30
N VAL A 383 24.79 -13.32 -8.01
CA VAL A 383 23.35 -13.57 -8.17
C VAL A 383 22.95 -13.83 -9.62
N VAL A 384 23.70 -13.28 -10.59
CA VAL A 384 23.44 -13.45 -12.02
C VAL A 384 23.97 -14.80 -12.52
N THR A 385 25.11 -15.20 -12.02
CA THR A 385 25.76 -16.44 -12.47
C THR A 385 25.09 -17.70 -11.90
N ALA A 386 24.32 -17.56 -10.81
CA ALA A 386 23.54 -18.64 -10.17
C ALA A 386 24.30 -19.95 -9.99
N GLY A 387 25.59 -19.89 -9.58
CA GLY A 387 26.44 -21.05 -9.34
C GLY A 387 27.03 -21.70 -10.61
N ARG A 388 26.82 -21.11 -11.80
CA ARG A 388 27.47 -21.57 -13.03
C ARG A 388 28.97 -21.32 -12.93
N GLN A 389 29.78 -22.24 -13.47
CA GLN A 389 31.21 -22.01 -13.65
C GLN A 389 31.40 -20.92 -14.71
N ILE A 390 32.06 -19.83 -14.32
CA ILE A 390 32.29 -18.65 -15.15
C ILE A 390 33.79 -18.45 -15.30
N ASP A 391 34.25 -18.37 -16.55
CA ASP A 391 35.61 -17.94 -16.83
C ASP A 391 35.79 -16.46 -16.51
N PRO A 392 36.60 -16.06 -15.53
CA PRO A 392 36.75 -14.70 -15.09
C PRO A 392 37.24 -13.74 -16.18
N ASN A 393 37.93 -14.25 -17.22
CA ASN A 393 38.52 -13.46 -18.29
C ASN A 393 37.63 -13.37 -19.54
N ARG A 394 36.68 -14.27 -19.71
CA ARG A 394 35.75 -14.27 -20.85
C ARG A 394 34.75 -13.14 -20.73
N GLN A 395 34.38 -12.60 -21.89
CA GLN A 395 33.30 -11.60 -21.98
C GLN A 395 31.92 -12.28 -22.07
N TYR A 396 30.98 -11.78 -21.27
CA TYR A 396 29.58 -12.22 -21.23
C TYR A 396 28.64 -11.04 -21.40
N THR A 397 27.49 -11.30 -21.96
CA THR A 397 26.40 -10.34 -22.08
C THR A 397 25.40 -10.51 -20.95
N LEU A 398 25.05 -9.40 -20.28
CA LEU A 398 24.02 -9.35 -19.23
C LEU A 398 22.91 -8.40 -19.66
N LEU A 399 21.68 -8.92 -19.60
CA LEU A 399 20.44 -8.17 -19.77
C LEU A 399 19.79 -7.90 -18.43
N THR A 400 19.31 -6.68 -18.23
CA THR A 400 18.37 -6.34 -17.17
C THR A 400 17.41 -5.25 -17.71
N ASN A 401 16.67 -4.53 -16.87
CA ASN A 401 15.85 -3.41 -17.28
C ASN A 401 16.46 -2.06 -16.88
N GLU A 402 15.94 -0.97 -17.46
CA GLU A 402 16.40 0.40 -17.20
C GLU A 402 16.36 0.72 -15.70
N PHE A 403 15.30 0.35 -15.01
CA PHE A 403 15.15 0.58 -13.57
C PHE A 403 16.27 -0.10 -12.77
N THR A 404 16.51 -1.38 -13.01
CA THR A 404 17.57 -2.12 -12.30
C THR A 404 18.97 -1.59 -12.64
N ALA A 405 19.20 -1.20 -13.89
CA ALA A 405 20.49 -0.70 -14.34
C ALA A 405 20.83 0.68 -13.76
N THR A 406 19.83 1.54 -13.57
CA THR A 406 20.01 2.91 -13.04
C THR A 406 19.82 2.99 -11.54
N ASN A 407 19.07 2.06 -10.96
CA ASN A 407 18.71 2.08 -9.55
C ASN A 407 19.80 1.43 -8.69
N GLN A 408 20.60 2.27 -8.05
CA GLN A 408 21.61 1.85 -7.08
C GLN A 408 21.02 1.49 -5.72
N SER A 409 19.71 1.53 -5.54
CA SER A 409 19.03 1.41 -4.25
C SER A 409 18.82 -0.02 -3.79
N SER A 410 18.93 -1.02 -4.68
CA SER A 410 18.84 -2.42 -4.29
C SER A 410 20.14 -3.18 -4.52
N PRO A 411 21.25 -2.76 -3.88
CA PRO A 411 22.51 -3.51 -3.95
C PRO A 411 22.39 -4.93 -3.38
N ARG A 412 21.29 -5.20 -2.66
CA ARG A 412 20.99 -6.53 -2.10
C ARG A 412 20.57 -7.54 -3.17
N GLU A 413 19.99 -7.09 -4.30
CA GLU A 413 19.58 -8.00 -5.38
C GLU A 413 20.63 -8.02 -6.51
N LEU A 414 20.92 -6.86 -7.11
CA LEU A 414 21.91 -6.72 -8.15
C LEU A 414 22.70 -5.41 -7.97
N ASN A 415 23.95 -5.52 -7.61
CA ASN A 415 24.84 -4.36 -7.58
C ASN A 415 25.28 -4.03 -9.02
N THR A 416 24.76 -2.93 -9.57
CA THR A 416 25.08 -2.42 -10.89
C THR A 416 26.15 -1.30 -10.87
N SER A 417 26.72 -1.01 -9.69
CA SER A 417 27.75 0.03 -9.55
C SER A 417 28.96 -0.29 -10.45
N GLY A 418 29.33 0.67 -11.29
CA GLY A 418 30.42 0.49 -12.27
C GLY A 418 30.05 -0.30 -13.52
N LEU A 419 28.84 -0.88 -13.61
CA LEU A 419 28.37 -1.57 -14.81
C LEU A 419 27.67 -0.60 -15.75
N LYS A 420 27.99 -0.69 -17.05
CA LYS A 420 27.34 0.14 -18.09
C LYS A 420 26.53 -0.73 -19.04
N PHE A 421 25.30 -0.32 -19.29
CA PHE A 421 24.36 -0.97 -20.19
C PHE A 421 24.05 -0.10 -21.41
N PRO A 422 24.95 -0.02 -22.40
CA PRO A 422 24.85 0.94 -23.51
C PRO A 422 23.77 0.59 -24.54
N ARG A 423 23.32 -0.68 -24.60
CA ARG A 423 22.32 -1.13 -25.57
C ARG A 423 20.95 -1.16 -24.95
N ILE A 424 20.01 -0.37 -25.49
CA ILE A 424 18.60 -0.37 -25.12
C ILE A 424 17.82 -1.21 -26.14
N GLY A 425 16.92 -2.07 -25.64
CA GLY A 425 16.09 -2.94 -26.47
C GLY A 425 14.58 -2.68 -26.31
N PRO A 426 13.73 -3.63 -26.70
CA PRO A 426 12.28 -3.56 -26.57
C PRO A 426 11.82 -3.52 -25.10
N ARG A 427 10.51 -3.33 -24.90
CA ARG A 427 9.89 -3.51 -23.58
C ARG A 427 10.02 -4.96 -23.14
N GLN A 428 10.43 -5.16 -21.89
CA GLN A 428 10.65 -6.47 -21.29
C GLN A 428 9.39 -7.35 -21.35
N ARG A 429 8.23 -6.76 -21.05
CA ARG A 429 6.93 -7.43 -21.07
C ARG A 429 6.55 -7.96 -22.46
N ASP A 430 6.84 -7.19 -23.51
CA ASP A 430 6.51 -7.57 -24.88
C ASP A 430 7.33 -8.79 -25.34
N LEU A 431 8.61 -8.85 -24.95
CA LEU A 431 9.47 -10.03 -25.18
C LEU A 431 8.90 -11.27 -24.46
N LEU A 432 8.43 -11.12 -23.23
CA LEU A 432 7.82 -12.23 -22.47
C LEU A 432 6.54 -12.74 -23.14
N VAL A 433 5.67 -11.85 -23.63
CA VAL A 433 4.48 -12.23 -24.39
C VAL A 433 4.87 -12.98 -25.68
N GLN A 434 5.88 -12.51 -26.41
CA GLN A 434 6.36 -13.16 -27.62
C GLN A 434 6.93 -14.55 -27.33
N TRP A 435 7.72 -14.67 -26.27
CA TRP A 435 8.32 -15.94 -25.86
C TRP A 435 7.24 -16.99 -25.51
N VAL A 436 6.21 -16.62 -24.71
CA VAL A 436 5.10 -17.51 -24.39
C VAL A 436 4.37 -17.95 -25.65
N LYS A 437 4.11 -17.04 -26.61
CA LYS A 437 3.50 -17.38 -27.92
C LYS A 437 4.31 -18.39 -28.72
N LYS A 438 5.64 -18.31 -28.69
CA LYS A 438 6.54 -19.26 -29.37
C LYS A 438 6.58 -20.61 -28.68
N LYS A 439 6.65 -20.63 -27.36
CA LYS A 439 6.70 -21.87 -26.56
C LYS A 439 5.39 -22.62 -26.57
N ARG A 440 4.24 -21.94 -26.57
CA ARG A 440 2.87 -22.44 -26.54
C ARG A 440 2.50 -23.20 -25.28
N VAL A 441 3.41 -23.99 -24.71
CA VAL A 441 3.17 -24.79 -23.50
C VAL A 441 4.30 -24.52 -22.51
N LEU A 442 3.91 -24.25 -21.26
CA LEU A 442 4.79 -24.15 -20.09
C LEU A 442 4.58 -25.37 -19.20
N GLU A 443 5.67 -26.10 -18.91
CA GLU A 443 5.69 -27.34 -18.12
C GLU A 443 6.26 -27.16 -16.72
#